data_276b97914ac8da078d2a35875e37ddaa
#
_entry.id   276b97914ac8da078d2a35875e37ddaa
#
_cell.length_a   1.000
_cell.length_b   1.000
_cell.length_c   1.000
_cell.angle_alpha   90.00
_cell.angle_beta   90.00
_cell.angle_gamma   90.00
#
_symmetry.space_group_name_H-M   'P 1'
#
loop_
_entity.id
_entity.type
_entity.pdbx_description
1 polymer ?
#
loop_
_entity_poly.entity_id
_entity_poly.type
_entity_poly.pdbx_seq_one_letter_code
_entity_poly.pdbx_strand_id
1 'polypeptide(L)'
;MTTTDAQPIASYTHRDSMRGHVAIVTGSARGIGKGVAAALLERGASVLLVDILAEQLGATTDEFSAAGHSAAQLVADLRDPHSAARIVSTAVQTFGAVHGLVNDAMATNEPKPFLDITTTDLSLDYDVGPRATFLLMQAVHPVMAAAGGGSIVNFGSGSGTGGAVGWGGYAGAKEAIRGLSKVAALEWGKDNIRVNTVCPFAESDAVKLWKKFAPDDYAAAINDVPLQRIGDARADVGALVAFLLSGDATFITAQTIHVDGGSGSFR
;
A
#
# COMPACT_ATOMS: atom_id res chain seq x y z
N MET A 1 34.16 -17.73 -29.96
CA MET A 1 33.20 -17.56 -28.85
C MET A 1 32.15 -16.61 -29.37
N THR A 2 31.01 -17.16 -29.77
CA THR A 2 29.87 -16.39 -30.32
C THR A 2 29.10 -15.80 -29.13
N THR A 3 29.09 -14.49 -29.01
CA THR A 3 28.22 -13.74 -28.10
C THR A 3 26.78 -14.00 -28.54
N THR A 4 26.07 -14.79 -27.78
CA THR A 4 24.60 -14.91 -27.86
C THR A 4 24.03 -13.57 -27.44
N ASP A 5 23.53 -12.77 -28.38
CA ASP A 5 22.67 -11.62 -28.12
C ASP A 5 21.43 -12.12 -27.39
N ALA A 6 21.42 -11.94 -26.08
CA ALA A 6 20.22 -12.14 -25.28
C ALA A 6 19.19 -11.10 -25.75
N GLN A 7 18.18 -11.53 -26.48
CA GLN A 7 17.05 -10.66 -26.79
C GLN A 7 16.43 -10.15 -25.48
N PRO A 8 16.13 -8.85 -25.38
CA PRO A 8 15.46 -8.33 -24.21
C PRO A 8 14.13 -9.09 -24.03
N ILE A 9 13.91 -9.60 -22.81
CA ILE A 9 12.63 -10.21 -22.44
C ILE A 9 11.56 -9.17 -22.77
N ALA A 10 10.65 -9.54 -23.69
CA ALA A 10 9.56 -8.66 -24.10
C ALA A 10 8.87 -8.14 -22.83
N SER A 11 8.76 -6.83 -22.68
CA SER A 11 8.00 -6.23 -21.58
C SER A 11 6.56 -6.69 -21.75
N TYR A 12 6.13 -7.63 -20.93
CA TYR A 12 4.72 -7.99 -20.81
C TYR A 12 4.01 -6.76 -20.27
N THR A 13 3.48 -5.92 -21.15
CA THR A 13 2.58 -4.85 -20.79
C THR A 13 1.23 -5.47 -20.50
N HIS A 14 0.93 -5.73 -19.22
CA HIS A 14 -0.41 -6.12 -18.74
C HIS A 14 -1.39 -4.93 -18.79
N ARG A 15 -1.34 -4.15 -19.88
CA ARG A 15 -2.33 -3.11 -20.12
C ARG A 15 -3.70 -3.80 -20.14
N ASP A 16 -4.64 -3.21 -19.41
CA ASP A 16 -6.00 -3.72 -19.26
C ASP A 16 -6.20 -4.95 -18.35
N SER A 17 -5.18 -5.46 -17.66
CA SER A 17 -5.34 -6.59 -16.72
C SER A 17 -6.26 -6.27 -15.54
N MET A 18 -6.51 -4.98 -15.27
CA MET A 18 -7.40 -4.49 -14.21
C MET A 18 -8.64 -3.78 -14.78
N ARG A 19 -8.95 -3.95 -16.07
CA ARG A 19 -10.13 -3.33 -16.69
C ARG A 19 -11.40 -3.83 -16.01
N GLY A 20 -12.25 -2.88 -15.59
CA GLY A 20 -13.48 -3.17 -14.85
C GLY A 20 -13.29 -3.36 -13.34
N HIS A 21 -12.04 -3.36 -12.84
CA HIS A 21 -11.80 -3.38 -11.41
C HIS A 21 -11.91 -1.96 -10.82
N VAL A 22 -12.48 -1.88 -9.63
CA VAL A 22 -12.56 -0.67 -8.82
C VAL A 22 -11.72 -0.87 -7.58
N ALA A 23 -10.78 0.02 -7.33
CA ALA A 23 -9.94 -0.02 -6.14
C ALA A 23 -10.02 1.26 -5.32
N ILE A 24 -9.89 1.13 -4.00
CA ILE A 24 -9.68 2.23 -3.05
C ILE A 24 -8.22 2.20 -2.64
N VAL A 25 -7.54 3.35 -2.69
CA VAL A 25 -6.15 3.49 -2.22
C VAL A 25 -6.07 4.63 -1.22
N THR A 26 -5.73 4.32 0.04
CA THR A 26 -5.50 5.33 1.08
C THR A 26 -4.04 5.79 1.08
N GLY A 27 -3.77 7.03 1.51
CA GLY A 27 -2.42 7.60 1.46
C GLY A 27 -1.95 7.92 0.03
N SER A 28 -2.88 8.21 -0.87
CA SER A 28 -2.64 8.26 -2.31
C SER A 28 -2.31 9.65 -2.88
N ALA A 29 -2.22 10.69 -2.04
CA ALA A 29 -1.81 12.01 -2.51
C ALA A 29 -0.35 12.05 -2.98
N ARG A 30 0.51 11.17 -2.47
CA ARG A 30 1.96 11.15 -2.74
C ARG A 30 2.59 9.79 -2.43
N GLY A 31 3.91 9.66 -2.61
CA GLY A 31 4.71 8.53 -2.16
C GLY A 31 4.25 7.17 -2.72
N ILE A 32 4.24 6.16 -1.86
CA ILE A 32 3.94 4.78 -2.26
C ILE A 32 2.48 4.65 -2.71
N GLY A 33 1.53 5.22 -1.97
CA GLY A 33 0.12 5.16 -2.33
C GLY A 33 -0.20 5.78 -3.70
N LYS A 34 0.43 6.93 -4.05
CA LYS A 34 0.33 7.51 -5.39
C LYS A 34 0.92 6.58 -6.45
N GLY A 35 2.09 5.98 -6.19
CA GLY A 35 2.72 5.03 -7.10
C GLY A 35 1.86 3.78 -7.34
N VAL A 36 1.27 3.25 -6.28
CA VAL A 36 0.31 2.13 -6.37
C VAL A 36 -0.92 2.52 -7.19
N ALA A 37 -1.53 3.67 -6.91
CA ALA A 37 -2.67 4.17 -7.67
C ALA A 37 -2.34 4.31 -9.17
N ALA A 38 -1.17 4.87 -9.51
CA ALA A 38 -0.69 4.97 -10.88
C ALA A 38 -0.60 3.59 -11.55
N ALA A 39 0.00 2.60 -10.87
CA ALA A 39 0.14 1.25 -11.39
C ALA A 39 -1.21 0.54 -11.67
N LEU A 40 -2.22 0.79 -10.85
CA LEU A 40 -3.58 0.26 -11.03
C LEU A 40 -4.28 0.95 -12.20
N LEU A 41 -4.22 2.28 -12.27
CA LEU A 41 -4.81 3.09 -13.33
C LEU A 41 -4.22 2.76 -14.71
N GLU A 42 -2.91 2.59 -14.81
CA GLU A 42 -2.21 2.19 -16.05
C GLU A 42 -2.64 0.80 -16.54
N ARG A 43 -3.18 -0.04 -15.65
CA ARG A 43 -3.73 -1.37 -15.96
C ARG A 43 -5.25 -1.36 -16.20
N GLY A 44 -5.86 -0.17 -16.24
CA GLY A 44 -7.26 0.02 -16.59
C GLY A 44 -8.24 -0.05 -15.41
N ALA A 45 -7.78 -0.06 -14.18
CA ALA A 45 -8.64 0.06 -13.00
C ALA A 45 -9.26 1.45 -12.89
N SER A 46 -10.42 1.55 -12.23
CA SER A 46 -10.93 2.80 -11.67
C SER A 46 -10.47 2.92 -10.21
N VAL A 47 -9.96 4.07 -9.80
CA VAL A 47 -9.37 4.22 -8.46
C VAL A 47 -9.98 5.39 -7.70
N LEU A 48 -10.50 5.12 -6.50
CA LEU A 48 -10.79 6.16 -5.52
C LEU A 48 -9.52 6.45 -4.71
N LEU A 49 -8.98 7.65 -4.90
CA LEU A 49 -7.83 8.18 -4.18
C LEU A 49 -8.31 8.78 -2.85
N VAL A 50 -7.68 8.38 -1.75
CA VAL A 50 -8.06 8.85 -0.40
C VAL A 50 -6.84 9.37 0.32
N ASP A 51 -6.90 10.60 0.81
CA ASP A 51 -5.85 11.20 1.64
C ASP A 51 -6.43 12.32 2.52
N ILE A 52 -5.67 12.74 3.53
CA ILE A 52 -5.98 13.92 4.33
C ILE A 52 -5.45 15.22 3.70
N LEU A 53 -4.48 15.12 2.78
CA LEU A 53 -3.76 16.22 2.15
C LEU A 53 -4.54 16.74 0.93
N ALA A 54 -5.57 17.54 1.16
CA ALA A 54 -6.54 17.95 0.15
C ALA A 54 -5.91 18.54 -1.14
N GLU A 55 -4.95 19.48 -1.01
CA GLU A 55 -4.32 20.14 -2.15
C GLU A 55 -3.50 19.15 -3.00
N GLN A 56 -2.67 18.33 -2.34
CA GLN A 56 -1.84 17.34 -3.03
C GLN A 56 -2.68 16.22 -3.66
N LEU A 57 -3.76 15.81 -2.98
CA LEU A 57 -4.69 14.83 -3.51
C LEU A 57 -5.39 15.36 -4.76
N GLY A 58 -5.82 16.63 -4.74
CA GLY A 58 -6.38 17.33 -5.90
C GLY A 58 -5.42 17.31 -7.09
N ALA A 59 -4.19 17.77 -6.88
CA ALA A 59 -3.16 17.81 -7.93
C ALA A 59 -2.87 16.39 -8.50
N THR A 60 -2.81 15.37 -7.66
CA THR A 60 -2.60 13.98 -8.08
C THR A 60 -3.80 13.46 -8.89
N THR A 61 -5.02 13.78 -8.48
CA THR A 61 -6.23 13.38 -9.21
C THR A 61 -6.31 14.04 -10.57
N ASP A 62 -5.99 15.34 -10.64
CA ASP A 62 -5.97 16.09 -11.91
C ASP A 62 -4.92 15.54 -12.87
N GLU A 63 -3.72 15.17 -12.37
CA GLU A 63 -2.67 14.52 -13.15
C GLU A 63 -3.18 13.22 -13.79
N PHE A 64 -3.81 12.34 -13.01
CA PHE A 64 -4.33 11.07 -13.51
C PHE A 64 -5.50 11.26 -14.48
N SER A 65 -6.40 12.20 -14.18
CA SER A 65 -7.53 12.51 -15.06
C SER A 65 -7.08 13.11 -16.40
N ALA A 66 -6.10 14.00 -16.38
CA ALA A 66 -5.49 14.58 -17.59
C ALA A 66 -4.79 13.52 -18.47
N ALA A 67 -4.26 12.44 -17.85
CA ALA A 67 -3.73 11.28 -18.55
C ALA A 67 -4.82 10.32 -19.07
N GLY A 68 -6.10 10.62 -18.88
CA GLY A 68 -7.25 9.82 -19.35
C GLY A 68 -7.57 8.62 -18.44
N HIS A 69 -7.11 8.60 -17.22
CA HIS A 69 -7.40 7.53 -16.28
C HIS A 69 -8.71 7.77 -15.51
N SER A 70 -9.36 6.70 -15.08
CA SER A 70 -10.59 6.72 -14.28
C SER A 70 -10.24 6.90 -12.79
N ALA A 71 -9.99 8.12 -12.37
CA ALA A 71 -9.65 8.49 -11.00
C ALA A 71 -10.70 9.42 -10.39
N ALA A 72 -11.01 9.22 -9.12
CA ALA A 72 -11.79 10.13 -8.28
C ALA A 72 -11.10 10.29 -6.94
N GLN A 73 -11.45 11.33 -6.17
CA GLN A 73 -10.82 11.59 -4.88
C GLN A 73 -11.83 11.76 -3.75
N LEU A 74 -11.37 11.47 -2.53
CA LEU A 74 -12.07 11.81 -1.30
C LEU A 74 -11.07 12.24 -0.23
N VAL A 75 -11.20 13.48 0.24
CA VAL A 75 -10.43 13.96 1.40
C VAL A 75 -11.03 13.35 2.67
N ALA A 76 -10.22 12.61 3.43
CA ALA A 76 -10.67 11.95 4.65
C ALA A 76 -9.56 11.85 5.70
N ASP A 77 -9.89 12.15 6.94
CA ASP A 77 -9.08 11.81 8.11
C ASP A 77 -9.48 10.41 8.57
N LEU A 78 -8.56 9.47 8.53
CA LEU A 78 -8.81 8.07 8.91
C LEU A 78 -8.96 7.87 10.42
N ARG A 79 -8.67 8.88 11.23
CA ARG A 79 -8.95 8.87 12.67
C ARG A 79 -10.43 9.05 12.98
N ASP A 80 -11.18 9.68 12.06
CA ASP A 80 -12.64 9.78 12.17
C ASP A 80 -13.28 8.40 11.94
N PRO A 81 -14.01 7.84 12.92
CA PRO A 81 -14.63 6.52 12.82
C PRO A 81 -15.66 6.39 11.69
N HIS A 82 -16.20 7.51 11.20
CA HIS A 82 -17.16 7.53 10.09
C HIS A 82 -16.49 7.53 8.72
N SER A 83 -15.18 7.77 8.65
CA SER A 83 -14.45 7.86 7.38
C SER A 83 -14.49 6.55 6.60
N ALA A 84 -14.36 5.39 7.25
CA ALA A 84 -14.35 4.10 6.57
C ALA A 84 -15.66 3.87 5.78
N ALA A 85 -16.82 4.07 6.40
CA ALA A 85 -18.11 3.93 5.74
C ALA A 85 -18.28 4.94 4.60
N ARG A 86 -17.86 6.19 4.80
CA ARG A 86 -17.92 7.25 3.79
C ARG A 86 -17.02 6.94 2.58
N ILE A 87 -15.82 6.43 2.79
CA ILE A 87 -14.87 6.04 1.73
C ILE A 87 -15.49 4.94 0.86
N VAL A 88 -15.98 3.87 1.47
CA VAL A 88 -16.57 2.75 0.75
C VAL A 88 -17.85 3.18 -0.01
N SER A 89 -18.73 3.95 0.64
CA SER A 89 -19.95 4.45 -0.03
C SER A 89 -19.63 5.37 -1.20
N THR A 90 -18.61 6.23 -1.09
CA THR A 90 -18.15 7.09 -2.19
C THR A 90 -17.64 6.26 -3.38
N ALA A 91 -16.85 5.21 -3.13
CA ALA A 91 -16.37 4.34 -4.21
C ALA A 91 -17.54 3.64 -4.94
N VAL A 92 -18.51 3.12 -4.19
CA VAL A 92 -19.71 2.48 -4.77
C VAL A 92 -20.55 3.48 -5.54
N GLN A 93 -20.79 4.68 -5.02
CA GLN A 93 -21.55 5.73 -5.71
C GLN A 93 -20.87 6.20 -6.99
N THR A 94 -19.55 6.28 -6.99
CA THR A 94 -18.77 6.81 -8.12
C THR A 94 -18.57 5.76 -9.23
N PHE A 95 -18.26 4.52 -8.83
CA PHE A 95 -17.82 3.48 -9.77
C PHE A 95 -18.68 2.22 -9.78
N GLY A 96 -19.70 2.13 -8.92
CA GLY A 96 -20.65 1.02 -8.88
C GLY A 96 -20.23 -0.21 -8.05
N ALA A 97 -18.94 -0.34 -7.70
CA ALA A 97 -18.42 -1.52 -6.99
C ALA A 97 -17.14 -1.20 -6.19
N VAL A 98 -16.66 -2.17 -5.41
CA VAL A 98 -15.29 -2.19 -4.88
C VAL A 98 -14.75 -3.62 -4.99
N HIS A 99 -13.68 -3.81 -5.74
CA HIS A 99 -13.00 -5.10 -5.94
C HIS A 99 -11.65 -5.15 -5.23
N GLY A 100 -11.03 -3.99 -4.99
CA GLY A 100 -9.73 -3.85 -4.35
C GLY A 100 -9.73 -2.81 -3.23
N LEU A 101 -9.00 -3.09 -2.14
CA LEU A 101 -8.69 -2.11 -1.09
C LEU A 101 -7.18 -2.14 -0.82
N VAL A 102 -6.56 -0.96 -0.85
CA VAL A 102 -5.15 -0.77 -0.51
C VAL A 102 -5.05 0.18 0.69
N ASN A 103 -4.63 -0.34 1.84
CA ASN A 103 -4.40 0.41 3.05
C ASN A 103 -2.90 0.78 3.14
N ASP A 104 -2.52 1.93 2.56
CA ASP A 104 -1.15 2.46 2.61
C ASP A 104 -1.00 3.63 3.59
N ALA A 105 -2.07 4.41 3.84
CA ALA A 105 -2.03 5.56 4.74
C ALA A 105 -1.42 5.23 6.10
N MET A 106 -0.49 6.06 6.53
CA MET A 106 0.16 5.98 7.83
C MET A 106 0.56 7.36 8.30
N ALA A 107 0.47 7.60 9.60
CA ALA A 107 1.10 8.72 10.27
C ALA A 107 1.94 8.19 11.42
N THR A 108 3.12 8.77 11.61
CA THR A 108 4.03 8.41 12.70
C THR A 108 4.85 9.63 13.08
N ASN A 109 5.39 9.63 14.28
CA ASN A 109 6.33 10.64 14.76
C ASN A 109 7.75 10.30 14.30
N GLU A 110 8.68 11.23 14.55
CA GLU A 110 10.11 10.98 14.38
C GLU A 110 10.57 9.84 15.30
N PRO A 111 11.62 9.09 14.90
CA PRO A 111 12.15 8.01 15.72
C PRO A 111 12.69 8.56 17.03
N LYS A 112 12.42 7.84 18.13
CA LYS A 112 12.90 8.16 19.48
C LYS A 112 13.17 6.90 20.30
N PRO A 113 14.01 6.96 21.35
CA PRO A 113 14.23 5.84 22.24
C PRO A 113 12.92 5.27 22.80
N PHE A 114 12.86 3.96 22.99
CA PHE A 114 11.63 3.28 23.42
C PHE A 114 11.05 3.84 24.72
N LEU A 115 11.90 4.24 25.67
CA LEU A 115 11.49 4.82 26.94
C LEU A 115 10.87 6.23 26.80
N ASP A 116 11.13 6.92 25.70
CA ASP A 116 10.64 8.28 25.44
C ASP A 116 9.35 8.31 24.59
N ILE A 117 8.89 7.13 24.16
CA ILE A 117 7.62 7.00 23.42
C ILE A 117 6.47 7.25 24.40
N THR A 118 5.69 8.29 24.12
CA THR A 118 4.49 8.62 24.91
C THR A 118 3.26 7.85 24.42
N THR A 119 2.22 7.82 25.25
CA THR A 119 0.92 7.26 24.82
C THR A 119 0.31 8.04 23.65
N THR A 120 0.59 9.34 23.54
CA THR A 120 0.13 10.16 22.40
C THR A 120 0.85 9.76 21.11
N ASP A 121 2.15 9.49 21.16
CA ASP A 121 2.90 8.98 20.01
C ASP A 121 2.32 7.64 19.55
N LEU A 122 2.12 6.74 20.51
CA LEU A 122 1.56 5.42 20.23
C LEU A 122 0.13 5.52 19.64
N SER A 123 -0.70 6.42 20.16
CA SER A 123 -2.05 6.64 19.65
C SER A 123 -2.04 7.08 18.20
N LEU A 124 -1.12 7.97 17.78
CA LEU A 124 -1.01 8.40 16.39
C LEU A 124 -0.73 7.22 15.45
N ASP A 125 0.28 6.40 15.80
CA ASP A 125 0.66 5.21 15.02
C ASP A 125 -0.51 4.22 14.89
N TYR A 126 -1.25 4.00 15.98
CA TYR A 126 -2.33 3.01 16.05
C TYR A 126 -3.64 3.51 15.46
N ASP A 127 -3.99 4.78 15.59
CA ASP A 127 -5.24 5.34 15.08
C ASP A 127 -5.24 5.44 13.55
N VAL A 128 -4.14 5.87 12.95
CA VAL A 128 -4.01 5.96 11.48
C VAL A 128 -3.61 4.62 10.86
N GLY A 129 -2.83 3.80 11.56
CA GLY A 129 -2.39 2.50 11.11
C GLY A 129 -3.45 1.39 11.31
N PRO A 130 -3.29 0.53 12.32
CA PRO A 130 -4.10 -0.68 12.45
C PRO A 130 -5.59 -0.42 12.70
N ARG A 131 -5.97 0.63 13.44
CA ARG A 131 -7.39 0.94 13.67
C ARG A 131 -8.09 1.36 12.38
N ALA A 132 -7.50 2.25 11.60
CA ALA A 132 -8.07 2.67 10.33
C ALA A 132 -8.13 1.51 9.33
N THR A 133 -7.07 0.70 9.22
CA THR A 133 -7.03 -0.51 8.42
C THR A 133 -8.16 -1.46 8.80
N PHE A 134 -8.35 -1.73 10.08
CA PHE A 134 -9.42 -2.59 10.59
C PHE A 134 -10.81 -2.08 10.20
N LEU A 135 -11.09 -0.78 10.41
CA LEU A 135 -12.39 -0.19 10.09
C LEU A 135 -12.67 -0.20 8.58
N LEU A 136 -11.67 0.07 7.74
CA LEU A 136 -11.81 0.00 6.29
C LEU A 136 -12.05 -1.43 5.80
N MET A 137 -11.34 -2.41 6.33
CA MET A 137 -11.55 -3.82 6.03
C MET A 137 -12.97 -4.26 6.41
N GLN A 138 -13.46 -3.88 7.59
CA GLN A 138 -14.85 -4.17 7.99
C GLN A 138 -15.88 -3.50 7.07
N ALA A 139 -15.66 -2.23 6.71
CA ALA A 139 -16.59 -1.49 5.86
C ALA A 139 -16.66 -2.03 4.44
N VAL A 140 -15.54 -2.51 3.88
CA VAL A 140 -15.49 -3.01 2.49
C VAL A 140 -15.98 -4.45 2.36
N HIS A 141 -15.87 -5.27 3.41
CA HIS A 141 -16.23 -6.69 3.38
C HIS A 141 -17.63 -6.97 2.79
N PRO A 142 -18.73 -6.36 3.28
CA PRO A 142 -20.06 -6.67 2.76
C PRO A 142 -20.22 -6.29 1.28
N VAL A 143 -19.53 -5.26 0.82
CA VAL A 143 -19.56 -4.83 -0.58
C VAL A 143 -18.82 -5.82 -1.46
N MET A 144 -17.63 -6.25 -1.06
CA MET A 144 -16.85 -7.27 -1.79
C MET A 144 -17.56 -8.63 -1.80
N ALA A 145 -18.10 -9.06 -0.66
CA ALA A 145 -18.84 -10.33 -0.57
C ALA A 145 -20.08 -10.34 -1.49
N ALA A 146 -20.83 -9.24 -1.54
CA ALA A 146 -21.97 -9.09 -2.44
C ALA A 146 -21.57 -9.07 -3.93
N ALA A 147 -20.36 -8.62 -4.25
CA ALA A 147 -19.78 -8.62 -5.60
C ALA A 147 -19.16 -9.99 -6.00
N GLY A 148 -19.18 -10.99 -5.10
CA GLY A 148 -18.61 -12.32 -5.35
C GLY A 148 -17.14 -12.47 -4.98
N GLY A 149 -16.57 -11.51 -4.28
CA GLY A 149 -15.19 -11.54 -3.77
C GLY A 149 -14.44 -10.22 -3.95
N GLY A 150 -13.19 -10.24 -3.54
CA GLY A 150 -12.31 -9.08 -3.64
C GLY A 150 -10.89 -9.36 -3.18
N SER A 151 -10.04 -8.35 -3.20
CA SER A 151 -8.67 -8.47 -2.71
C SER A 151 -8.25 -7.24 -1.92
N ILE A 152 -7.63 -7.47 -0.77
CA ILE A 152 -7.15 -6.43 0.13
C ILE A 152 -5.63 -6.55 0.26
N VAL A 153 -4.94 -5.42 0.11
CA VAL A 153 -3.51 -5.30 0.35
C VAL A 153 -3.30 -4.27 1.45
N ASN A 154 -2.73 -4.71 2.56
CA ASN A 154 -2.35 -3.88 3.69
C ASN A 154 -0.84 -3.65 3.69
N PHE A 155 -0.41 -2.45 4.06
CA PHE A 155 1.02 -2.14 4.13
C PHE A 155 1.58 -2.39 5.54
N GLY A 156 2.41 -3.43 5.64
CA GLY A 156 3.32 -3.68 6.75
C GLY A 156 4.60 -2.85 6.63
N SER A 157 5.67 -3.35 7.24
CA SER A 157 6.99 -2.72 7.14
C SER A 157 8.10 -3.70 7.51
N GLY A 158 9.26 -3.58 6.86
CA GLY A 158 10.49 -4.23 7.31
C GLY A 158 10.91 -3.83 8.73
N SER A 159 10.58 -2.60 9.16
CA SER A 159 10.80 -2.15 10.54
C SER A 159 9.95 -2.92 11.56
N GLY A 160 8.77 -3.41 11.17
CA GLY A 160 7.96 -4.28 12.02
C GLY A 160 8.56 -5.68 12.10
N THR A 161 8.82 -6.31 10.96
CA THR A 161 9.28 -7.70 10.90
C THR A 161 10.69 -7.92 11.45
N GLY A 162 11.58 -6.95 11.28
CA GLY A 162 12.97 -7.02 11.72
C GLY A 162 13.26 -6.29 13.04
N GLY A 163 12.36 -5.42 13.45
CA GLY A 163 12.61 -4.44 14.50
C GLY A 163 13.52 -3.31 14.00
N ALA A 164 13.20 -2.07 14.33
CA ALA A 164 14.03 -0.91 14.01
C ALA A 164 14.19 -0.04 15.24
N VAL A 165 15.44 0.27 15.60
CA VAL A 165 15.75 1.11 16.77
C VAL A 165 15.09 2.47 16.61
N GLY A 166 14.40 2.93 17.64
CA GLY A 166 13.69 4.21 17.66
C GLY A 166 12.26 4.17 17.08
N TRP A 167 11.84 3.08 16.47
CA TRP A 167 10.54 2.96 15.79
C TRP A 167 9.53 2.07 16.53
N GLY A 168 9.58 2.01 17.86
CA GLY A 168 8.78 1.08 18.66
C GLY A 168 7.28 1.18 18.44
N GLY A 169 6.71 2.39 18.40
CA GLY A 169 5.28 2.60 18.13
C GLY A 169 4.89 2.19 16.70
N TYR A 170 5.61 2.70 15.72
CA TYR A 170 5.42 2.37 14.30
C TYR A 170 5.56 0.87 14.01
N ALA A 171 6.64 0.24 14.50
CA ALA A 171 6.88 -1.18 14.31
C ALA A 171 5.75 -2.03 14.90
N GLY A 172 5.31 -1.70 16.13
CA GLY A 172 4.17 -2.35 16.77
C GLY A 172 2.87 -2.20 15.97
N ALA A 173 2.59 -1.00 15.45
CA ALA A 173 1.42 -0.75 14.62
C ALA A 173 1.46 -1.56 13.31
N LYS A 174 2.63 -1.64 12.64
CA LYS A 174 2.79 -2.42 11.41
C LYS A 174 2.66 -3.93 11.65
N GLU A 175 3.11 -4.46 12.78
CA GLU A 175 2.87 -5.85 13.17
C GLU A 175 1.39 -6.12 13.53
N ALA A 176 0.71 -5.17 14.17
CA ALA A 176 -0.74 -5.27 14.40
C ALA A 176 -1.52 -5.39 13.08
N ILE A 177 -1.17 -4.61 12.04
CA ILE A 177 -1.76 -4.72 10.70
C ILE A 177 -1.54 -6.12 10.12
N ARG A 178 -0.35 -6.70 10.25
CA ARG A 178 -0.07 -8.07 9.79
C ARG A 178 -0.92 -9.12 10.49
N GLY A 179 -1.10 -8.98 11.82
CA GLY A 179 -1.97 -9.85 12.61
C GLY A 179 -3.43 -9.78 12.14
N LEU A 180 -3.98 -8.57 12.01
CA LEU A 180 -5.34 -8.33 11.51
C LEU A 180 -5.54 -8.90 10.09
N SER A 181 -4.56 -8.71 9.21
CA SER A 181 -4.61 -9.21 7.84
C SER A 181 -4.72 -10.73 7.77
N LYS A 182 -3.96 -11.46 8.61
CA LYS A 182 -4.00 -12.91 8.66
C LYS A 182 -5.36 -13.43 9.12
N VAL A 183 -5.92 -12.84 10.17
CA VAL A 183 -7.24 -13.25 10.69
C VAL A 183 -8.32 -13.01 9.65
N ALA A 184 -8.37 -11.83 9.05
CA ALA A 184 -9.33 -11.50 8.00
C ALA A 184 -9.21 -12.45 6.79
N ALA A 185 -7.98 -12.77 6.37
CA ALA A 185 -7.75 -13.72 5.27
C ALA A 185 -8.33 -15.10 5.54
N LEU A 186 -8.18 -15.62 6.77
CA LEU A 186 -8.69 -16.93 7.17
C LEU A 186 -10.21 -16.96 7.28
N GLU A 187 -10.82 -15.90 7.80
CA GLU A 187 -12.26 -15.81 7.98
C GLU A 187 -13.02 -15.56 6.67
N TRP A 188 -12.45 -14.73 5.77
CA TRP A 188 -13.13 -14.21 4.58
C TRP A 188 -12.80 -14.98 3.29
N GLY A 189 -11.92 -15.97 3.37
CA GLY A 189 -11.62 -16.85 2.24
C GLY A 189 -12.86 -17.56 1.67
N LYS A 190 -13.82 -17.92 2.53
CA LYS A 190 -15.13 -18.49 2.12
C LYS A 190 -15.98 -17.53 1.28
N ASP A 191 -15.77 -16.23 1.45
CA ASP A 191 -16.45 -15.15 0.71
C ASP A 191 -15.64 -14.73 -0.52
N ASN A 192 -14.60 -15.52 -0.89
CA ASN A 192 -13.68 -15.25 -1.99
C ASN A 192 -12.94 -13.89 -1.83
N ILE A 193 -12.68 -13.46 -0.60
CA ILE A 193 -11.93 -12.25 -0.29
C ILE A 193 -10.53 -12.65 0.16
N ARG A 194 -9.52 -12.18 -0.57
CA ARG A 194 -8.10 -12.41 -0.26
C ARG A 194 -7.53 -11.20 0.48
N VAL A 195 -6.71 -11.45 1.49
CA VAL A 195 -6.04 -10.37 2.25
C VAL A 195 -4.56 -10.70 2.36
N ASN A 196 -3.71 -9.80 1.88
CA ASN A 196 -2.26 -9.93 1.93
C ASN A 196 -1.62 -8.66 2.51
N THR A 197 -0.39 -8.81 3.01
CA THR A 197 0.42 -7.70 3.52
C THR A 197 1.65 -7.52 2.65
N VAL A 198 1.96 -6.28 2.29
CA VAL A 198 3.18 -5.90 1.55
C VAL A 198 4.07 -5.07 2.46
N CYS A 199 5.35 -5.42 2.55
CA CYS A 199 6.37 -4.69 3.30
C CYS A 199 7.39 -4.10 2.30
N PRO A 200 7.24 -2.84 1.89
CA PRO A 200 8.10 -2.23 0.89
C PRO A 200 9.36 -1.62 1.51
N PHE A 201 10.45 -1.58 0.72
CA PHE A 201 11.55 -0.66 0.89
C PHE A 201 11.67 0.15 -0.41
N ALA A 202 10.91 1.24 -0.49
CA ALA A 202 10.74 2.02 -1.71
C ALA A 202 10.79 3.53 -1.45
N GLU A 203 10.97 4.29 -2.52
CA GLU A 203 11.04 5.74 -2.44
C GLU A 203 9.71 6.31 -1.89
N SER A 204 9.84 7.05 -0.80
CA SER A 204 8.79 7.82 -0.15
C SER A 204 9.33 9.19 0.23
N ASP A 205 8.46 10.11 0.66
CA ASP A 205 8.94 11.43 1.10
C ASP A 205 9.85 11.33 2.33
N ALA A 206 9.59 10.38 3.24
CA ALA A 206 10.48 10.13 4.36
C ALA A 206 11.87 9.65 3.89
N VAL A 207 11.93 8.79 2.88
CA VAL A 207 13.19 8.32 2.27
C VAL A 207 13.90 9.46 1.54
N LYS A 208 13.17 10.34 0.84
CA LYS A 208 13.75 11.55 0.21
C LYS A 208 14.37 12.49 1.23
N LEU A 209 13.69 12.70 2.35
CA LEU A 209 14.22 13.49 3.46
C LEU A 209 15.45 12.83 4.09
N TRP A 210 15.41 11.52 4.33
CA TRP A 210 16.56 10.77 4.83
C TRP A 210 17.77 10.91 3.90
N LYS A 211 17.61 10.68 2.60
CA LYS A 211 18.66 10.89 1.60
C LYS A 211 19.23 12.30 1.61
N LYS A 212 18.38 13.30 1.84
CA LYS A 212 18.80 14.72 1.88
C LYS A 212 19.58 15.08 3.14
N PHE A 213 19.16 14.58 4.32
CA PHE A 213 19.70 15.00 5.60
C PHE A 213 20.78 14.05 6.17
N ALA A 214 20.82 12.79 5.71
CA ALA A 214 21.81 11.79 6.11
C ALA A 214 22.26 10.98 4.87
N PRO A 215 22.94 11.61 3.89
CA PRO A 215 23.29 10.97 2.61
C PRO A 215 24.22 9.78 2.76
N ASP A 216 25.16 9.81 3.72
CA ASP A 216 26.12 8.72 3.96
C ASP A 216 25.42 7.49 4.56
N ASP A 217 24.51 7.69 5.52
CA ASP A 217 23.72 6.61 6.11
C ASP A 217 22.78 6.00 5.06
N TYR A 218 22.17 6.85 4.21
CA TYR A 218 21.36 6.40 3.09
C TYR A 218 22.17 5.55 2.11
N ALA A 219 23.37 6.02 1.72
CA ALA A 219 24.23 5.29 0.79
C ALA A 219 24.69 3.94 1.38
N ALA A 220 25.05 3.91 2.66
CA ALA A 220 25.39 2.67 3.37
C ALA A 220 24.20 1.68 3.36
N ALA A 221 23.00 2.13 3.69
CA ALA A 221 21.81 1.28 3.68
C ALA A 221 21.49 0.75 2.28
N ILE A 222 21.69 1.54 1.21
CA ILE A 222 21.47 1.07 -0.16
C ILE A 222 22.52 0.03 -0.57
N ASN A 223 23.76 0.18 -0.15
CA ASN A 223 24.82 -0.80 -0.42
C ASN A 223 24.53 -2.17 0.23
N ASP A 224 23.81 -2.19 1.34
CA ASP A 224 23.38 -3.42 2.01
C ASP A 224 22.18 -4.10 1.33
N VAL A 225 21.48 -3.41 0.41
CA VAL A 225 20.40 -4.00 -0.38
C VAL A 225 21.01 -4.88 -1.48
N PRO A 226 20.69 -6.17 -1.59
CA PRO A 226 21.22 -7.04 -2.63
C PRO A 226 21.04 -6.51 -4.06
N LEU A 227 19.89 -5.86 -4.37
CA LEU A 227 19.67 -5.22 -5.66
C LEU A 227 20.27 -3.82 -5.78
N GLN A 228 20.98 -3.31 -4.77
CA GLN A 228 21.76 -2.07 -4.73
C GLN A 228 20.98 -0.82 -5.18
N ARG A 229 19.69 -0.80 -4.92
CA ARG A 229 18.82 0.35 -5.18
C ARG A 229 17.62 0.38 -4.24
N ILE A 230 17.05 1.56 -4.08
CA ILE A 230 15.72 1.71 -3.50
C ILE A 230 14.67 1.28 -4.52
N GLY A 231 13.54 0.72 -4.06
CA GLY A 231 12.42 0.36 -4.92
C GLY A 231 11.68 1.59 -5.45
N ASP A 232 11.15 1.48 -6.66
CA ASP A 232 10.22 2.46 -7.24
C ASP A 232 8.80 2.17 -6.75
N ALA A 233 8.09 3.21 -6.30
CA ALA A 233 6.74 3.07 -5.74
C ALA A 233 5.72 2.52 -6.76
N ARG A 234 5.84 2.86 -8.06
CA ARG A 234 4.96 2.39 -9.11
C ARG A 234 5.43 1.08 -9.72
N ALA A 235 6.68 1.05 -10.19
CA ALA A 235 7.20 -0.06 -10.99
C ALA A 235 7.51 -1.32 -10.16
N ASP A 236 7.95 -1.17 -8.89
CA ASP A 236 8.26 -2.31 -8.03
C ASP A 236 7.09 -2.63 -7.09
N VAL A 237 6.64 -1.66 -6.27
CA VAL A 237 5.58 -1.88 -5.29
C VAL A 237 4.21 -1.95 -5.95
N GLY A 238 3.88 -0.98 -6.79
CA GLY A 238 2.59 -0.91 -7.50
C GLY A 238 2.35 -2.11 -8.41
N ALA A 239 3.41 -2.63 -9.05
CA ALA A 239 3.31 -3.83 -9.88
C ALA A 239 2.91 -5.07 -9.07
N LEU A 240 3.49 -5.28 -7.88
CA LEU A 240 3.09 -6.38 -6.99
C LEU A 240 1.66 -6.18 -6.47
N VAL A 241 1.31 -4.96 -6.05
CA VAL A 241 -0.05 -4.67 -5.56
C VAL A 241 -1.08 -4.94 -6.65
N ALA A 242 -0.83 -4.51 -7.89
CA ALA A 242 -1.72 -4.79 -9.02
C ALA A 242 -1.86 -6.29 -9.28
N PHE A 243 -0.77 -7.07 -9.24
CA PHE A 243 -0.81 -8.52 -9.32
C PHE A 243 -1.66 -9.13 -8.19
N LEU A 244 -1.45 -8.72 -6.94
CA LEU A 244 -2.21 -9.23 -5.79
C LEU A 244 -3.70 -8.88 -5.86
N LEU A 245 -4.07 -7.75 -6.46
CA LEU A 245 -5.47 -7.37 -6.66
C LEU A 245 -6.11 -8.03 -7.89
N SER A 246 -5.32 -8.56 -8.82
CA SER A 246 -5.81 -9.15 -10.07
C SER A 246 -6.28 -10.61 -9.91
N GLY A 247 -6.85 -11.15 -10.99
CA GLY A 247 -7.20 -12.55 -11.14
C GLY A 247 -5.99 -13.51 -11.21
N ASP A 248 -4.76 -13.00 -11.40
CA ASP A 248 -3.55 -13.83 -11.46
C ASP A 248 -3.11 -14.33 -10.07
N ALA A 249 -3.62 -13.72 -8.98
CA ALA A 249 -3.28 -14.06 -7.60
C ALA A 249 -4.41 -14.78 -6.84
N THR A 250 -5.30 -15.49 -7.53
CA THR A 250 -6.50 -16.12 -6.93
C THR A 250 -6.22 -17.10 -5.81
N PHE A 251 -5.03 -17.69 -5.73
CA PHE A 251 -4.64 -18.64 -4.69
C PHE A 251 -3.61 -18.10 -3.70
N ILE A 252 -3.50 -16.73 -3.61
CA ILE A 252 -2.56 -16.06 -2.72
C ILE A 252 -3.35 -15.24 -1.70
N THR A 253 -3.36 -15.69 -0.44
CA THR A 253 -3.98 -15.01 0.70
C THR A 253 -3.20 -15.27 1.98
N ALA A 254 -3.36 -14.44 3.01
CA ALA A 254 -2.67 -14.49 4.31
C ALA A 254 -1.13 -14.35 4.23
N GLN A 255 -0.59 -13.90 3.09
CA GLN A 255 0.85 -13.78 2.90
C GLN A 255 1.36 -12.41 3.37
N THR A 256 2.61 -12.40 3.84
CA THR A 256 3.42 -11.19 4.00
C THR A 256 4.53 -11.25 2.96
N ILE A 257 4.55 -10.27 2.05
CA ILE A 257 5.49 -10.23 0.94
C ILE A 257 6.35 -8.98 1.08
N HIS A 258 7.67 -9.16 1.12
CA HIS A 258 8.63 -8.08 1.11
C HIS A 258 8.95 -7.66 -0.32
N VAL A 259 8.91 -6.33 -0.57
CA VAL A 259 9.36 -5.69 -1.82
C VAL A 259 10.47 -4.73 -1.44
N ASP A 260 11.63 -5.26 -1.18
CA ASP A 260 12.73 -4.57 -0.50
C ASP A 260 14.11 -4.83 -1.13
N GLY A 261 14.14 -5.42 -2.32
CA GLY A 261 15.37 -5.73 -3.02
C GLY A 261 16.23 -6.79 -2.33
N GLY A 262 15.65 -7.54 -1.37
CA GLY A 262 16.33 -8.56 -0.57
C GLY A 262 16.91 -8.04 0.75
N SER A 263 16.61 -6.80 1.15
CA SER A 263 17.11 -6.18 2.40
C SER A 263 16.64 -6.95 3.64
N GLY A 264 15.37 -7.42 3.66
CA GLY A 264 14.80 -8.21 4.76
C GLY A 264 14.77 -9.69 4.44
N SER A 265 15.92 -10.32 4.16
CA SER A 265 15.96 -11.76 3.96
C SER A 265 15.62 -12.49 5.26
N PHE A 266 14.50 -13.20 5.27
CA PHE A 266 14.16 -14.09 6.39
C PHE A 266 15.06 -15.32 6.37
N ARG A 267 15.69 -15.57 7.50
CA ARG A 267 16.42 -16.81 7.77
C ARG A 267 15.56 -17.72 8.62
#